data_1d87df537551aca6b63a0233f9e7f382
#
_entry.id   1d87df537551aca6b63a0233f9e7f382
#
_cell.length_a   1.000
_cell.length_b   1.000
_cell.length_c   1.000
_cell.angle_alpha   90.00
_cell.angle_beta   90.00
_cell.angle_gamma   90.00
#
_symmetry.space_group_name_H-M   'P 1'
#
loop_
_entity.id
_entity.type
_entity.pdbx_description
1 polymer ?
#
loop_
_entity_poly.entity_id
_entity_poly.type
_entity_poly.pdbx_seq_one_letter_code
_entity_poly.pdbx_strand_id
1 'polypeptide(L)'
;MLPRSCFSHILPSVFLDQPLAKKVPELTIYFWVIKVLTTGMGEATSDYFVHSYNPYVVVVLGGACLAIALTWQLYVRRYVTWAYWLAVAMVAVFGTMAAGILHVYLGVPYIFSAIIYGVTLTVIFVLWYLSEKTLSVHSIHTRRRELFYWAAVLATFALGTAAGDMTAVSFRFGFFASGILFAIVFAIPGVAHRLFGLNEIVAFWFAYIITRPLGASFADWLAVPPSLGGLNLGKGTISVALWILIIAFVAYLAISHRDVERPQSAVAGAGPGK
;
A
#
# COMPACT_ATOMS: atom_id res chain seq x y z
N MET A 1 29.74 14.34 -4.07
CA MET A 1 30.01 12.88 -4.11
C MET A 1 29.92 12.37 -2.67
N LEU A 2 28.75 11.92 -2.21
CA LEU A 2 28.62 11.27 -0.89
C LEU A 2 29.07 9.81 -1.02
N PRO A 3 29.83 9.26 -0.08
CA PRO A 3 30.41 7.94 -0.20
C PRO A 3 29.32 6.86 -0.17
N ARG A 4 29.45 5.88 -1.05
CA ARG A 4 28.59 4.66 -1.18
C ARG A 4 28.58 3.76 0.07
N SER A 5 29.17 4.19 1.19
CA SER A 5 29.56 3.33 2.32
C SER A 5 28.58 3.27 3.50
N CYS A 6 27.50 4.04 3.54
CA CYS A 6 26.66 4.08 4.75
C CYS A 6 25.63 2.95 4.88
N PHE A 7 25.26 2.28 3.77
CA PHE A 7 24.26 1.19 3.81
C PHE A 7 24.86 -0.21 3.64
N SER A 8 26.15 -0.33 3.32
CA SER A 8 26.80 -1.61 2.99
C SER A 8 27.21 -2.46 4.20
N HIS A 9 27.12 -1.91 5.42
CA HIS A 9 27.58 -2.62 6.62
C HIS A 9 26.51 -3.49 7.32
N ILE A 10 25.24 -3.40 6.92
CA ILE A 10 24.14 -4.14 7.58
C ILE A 10 23.81 -5.45 6.87
N LEU A 11 24.02 -5.54 5.54
CA LEU A 11 23.80 -6.76 4.76
C LEU A 11 24.93 -6.92 3.72
N PRO A 12 25.39 -8.16 3.43
CA PRO A 12 26.41 -8.39 2.42
C PRO A 12 25.95 -7.84 1.06
N SER A 13 26.79 -7.07 0.38
CA SER A 13 26.49 -6.44 -0.92
C SER A 13 26.01 -7.45 -1.98
N VAL A 14 26.55 -8.67 -1.92
CA VAL A 14 26.17 -9.80 -2.80
C VAL A 14 24.69 -10.18 -2.64
N PHE A 15 24.11 -10.06 -1.45
CA PHE A 15 22.69 -10.37 -1.22
C PHE A 15 21.76 -9.29 -1.81
N LEU A 16 22.15 -8.03 -1.74
CA LEU A 16 21.34 -6.89 -2.15
C LEU A 16 21.25 -6.74 -3.68
N ASP A 17 22.31 -7.13 -4.40
CA ASP A 17 22.43 -6.94 -5.85
C ASP A 17 22.11 -8.22 -6.66
N GLN A 18 21.65 -9.30 -6.00
CA GLN A 18 21.22 -10.52 -6.70
C GLN A 18 20.08 -10.22 -7.66
N PRO A 19 20.19 -10.60 -8.95
CA PRO A 19 19.11 -10.43 -9.91
C PRO A 19 17.91 -11.31 -9.52
N LEU A 20 16.74 -10.70 -9.53
CA LEU A 20 15.46 -11.34 -9.24
C LEU A 20 14.58 -11.26 -10.49
N ALA A 21 13.64 -12.18 -10.63
CA ALA A 21 12.52 -11.96 -11.53
C ALA A 21 11.64 -10.81 -11.01
N LYS A 22 10.77 -10.26 -11.87
CA LYS A 22 9.80 -9.24 -11.47
C LYS A 22 9.08 -9.67 -10.19
N LYS A 23 8.97 -8.76 -9.22
CA LYS A 23 8.48 -9.04 -7.86
C LYS A 23 7.14 -8.36 -7.53
N VAL A 24 6.62 -7.55 -8.46
CA VAL A 24 5.41 -6.76 -8.33
C VAL A 24 4.43 -7.18 -9.43
N PRO A 25 3.12 -7.26 -9.16
CA PRO A 25 2.13 -7.60 -10.17
C PRO A 25 2.04 -6.57 -11.29
N GLU A 26 1.42 -6.95 -12.41
CA GLU A 26 1.04 -6.00 -13.46
C GLU A 26 -0.02 -5.02 -12.93
N LEU A 27 0.10 -3.76 -13.34
CA LEU A 27 -0.77 -2.66 -12.93
C LEU A 27 -2.11 -2.69 -13.68
N THR A 28 -2.85 -3.76 -13.53
CA THR A 28 -4.18 -3.96 -14.12
C THR A 28 -5.27 -3.32 -13.27
N ILE A 29 -6.51 -3.31 -13.76
CA ILE A 29 -7.67 -2.88 -12.96
C ILE A 29 -7.81 -3.72 -11.68
N TYR A 30 -7.47 -5.00 -11.72
CA TYR A 30 -7.50 -5.88 -10.55
C TYR A 30 -6.53 -5.42 -9.47
N PHE A 31 -5.33 -4.95 -9.86
CA PHE A 31 -4.36 -4.37 -8.93
C PHE A 31 -4.99 -3.22 -8.13
N TRP A 32 -5.61 -2.27 -8.81
CA TRP A 32 -6.19 -1.09 -8.18
C TRP A 32 -7.41 -1.44 -7.30
N VAL A 33 -8.27 -2.35 -7.76
CA VAL A 33 -9.41 -2.83 -6.97
C VAL A 33 -8.94 -3.47 -5.66
N ILE A 34 -8.03 -4.46 -5.73
CA ILE A 34 -7.52 -5.12 -4.53
C ILE A 34 -6.75 -4.11 -3.65
N LYS A 35 -6.02 -3.18 -4.25
CA LYS A 35 -5.29 -2.15 -3.52
C LYS A 35 -6.22 -1.27 -2.69
N VAL A 36 -7.33 -0.79 -3.25
CA VAL A 36 -8.33 -0.01 -2.49
C VAL A 36 -9.00 -0.85 -1.43
N LEU A 37 -9.38 -2.10 -1.74
CA LEU A 37 -9.97 -3.02 -0.76
C LEU A 37 -9.00 -3.29 0.42
N THR A 38 -7.71 -3.50 0.14
CA THR A 38 -6.70 -3.73 1.20
C THR A 38 -6.49 -2.50 2.08
N THR A 39 -6.64 -1.30 1.56
CA THR A 39 -6.54 -0.07 2.38
C THR A 39 -7.71 0.06 3.34
N GLY A 40 -8.95 -0.17 2.89
CA GLY A 40 -10.12 -0.19 3.75
C GLY A 40 -10.12 -1.34 4.76
N MET A 41 -9.67 -2.53 4.34
CA MET A 41 -9.51 -3.68 5.22
C MET A 41 -8.48 -3.39 6.33
N GLY A 42 -7.34 -2.79 5.98
CA GLY A 42 -6.30 -2.41 6.94
C GLY A 42 -6.84 -1.45 8.01
N GLU A 43 -7.65 -0.46 7.60
CA GLU A 43 -8.34 0.46 8.52
C GLU A 43 -9.27 -0.28 9.47
N ALA A 44 -10.28 -0.96 8.93
CA ALA A 44 -11.28 -1.64 9.72
C ALA A 44 -10.70 -2.71 10.65
N THR A 45 -9.66 -3.45 10.18
CA THR A 45 -8.99 -4.49 10.97
C THR A 45 -8.17 -3.89 12.11
N SER A 46 -7.34 -2.88 11.81
CA SER A 46 -6.54 -2.18 12.80
C SER A 46 -7.41 -1.62 13.92
N ASP A 47 -8.43 -0.89 13.53
CA ASP A 47 -9.35 -0.24 14.45
C ASP A 47 -10.13 -1.23 15.32
N TYR A 48 -10.60 -2.34 14.71
CA TYR A 48 -11.27 -3.39 15.46
C TYR A 48 -10.37 -3.96 16.56
N PHE A 49 -9.15 -4.33 16.22
CA PHE A 49 -8.24 -4.95 17.18
C PHE A 49 -7.75 -3.97 18.25
N VAL A 50 -7.39 -2.75 17.87
CA VAL A 50 -6.88 -1.74 18.82
C VAL A 50 -7.94 -1.30 19.81
N HIS A 51 -9.23 -1.26 19.42
CA HIS A 51 -10.33 -0.90 20.31
C HIS A 51 -10.89 -2.08 21.11
N SER A 52 -10.71 -3.33 20.64
CA SER A 52 -11.26 -4.51 21.30
C SER A 52 -10.29 -5.19 22.27
N TYR A 53 -8.99 -4.94 22.12
CA TYR A 53 -7.93 -5.61 22.90
C TYR A 53 -6.90 -4.60 23.42
N ASN A 54 -5.91 -5.09 24.18
CA ASN A 54 -4.81 -4.25 24.65
C ASN A 54 -3.98 -3.74 23.45
N PRO A 55 -3.94 -2.42 23.20
CA PRO A 55 -3.31 -1.85 22.00
C PRO A 55 -1.84 -2.18 21.86
N TYR A 56 -1.09 -2.22 22.97
CA TYR A 56 0.35 -2.54 22.92
C TYR A 56 0.60 -3.97 22.44
N VAL A 57 -0.21 -4.92 22.94
CA VAL A 57 -0.12 -6.32 22.51
C VAL A 57 -0.49 -6.46 21.03
N VAL A 58 -1.56 -5.79 20.60
CA VAL A 58 -2.04 -5.82 19.22
C VAL A 58 -1.00 -5.26 18.26
N VAL A 59 -0.36 -4.15 18.60
CA VAL A 59 0.69 -3.54 17.76
C VAL A 59 1.92 -4.43 17.66
N VAL A 60 2.34 -5.05 18.75
CA VAL A 60 3.48 -5.99 18.73
C VAL A 60 3.16 -7.22 17.87
N LEU A 61 1.96 -7.78 18.00
CA LEU A 61 1.52 -8.91 17.17
C LEU A 61 1.38 -8.50 15.69
N GLY A 62 0.81 -7.33 15.40
CA GLY A 62 0.72 -6.78 14.05
C GLY A 62 2.10 -6.59 13.41
N GLY A 63 3.06 -6.06 14.18
CA GLY A 63 4.46 -5.93 13.75
C GLY A 63 5.13 -7.27 13.48
N ALA A 64 4.88 -8.27 14.33
CA ALA A 64 5.39 -9.63 14.11
C ALA A 64 4.79 -10.27 12.85
N CYS A 65 3.48 -10.15 12.63
CA CYS A 65 2.81 -10.62 11.42
C CYS A 65 3.35 -9.93 10.17
N LEU A 66 3.56 -8.61 10.22
CA LEU A 66 4.19 -7.86 9.13
C LEU A 66 5.61 -8.36 8.85
N ALA A 67 6.44 -8.54 9.89
CA ALA A 67 7.80 -9.04 9.75
C ALA A 67 7.83 -10.43 9.09
N ILE A 68 6.93 -11.33 9.47
CA ILE A 68 6.80 -12.67 8.86
C ILE A 68 6.39 -12.54 7.38
N ALA A 69 5.37 -11.75 7.08
CA ALA A 69 4.87 -11.57 5.71
C ALA A 69 5.93 -10.93 4.79
N LEU A 70 6.63 -9.89 5.26
CA LEU A 70 7.72 -9.26 4.51
C LEU A 70 8.92 -10.20 4.35
N THR A 71 9.26 -10.97 5.37
CA THR A 71 10.35 -11.96 5.27
C THR A 71 10.02 -13.00 4.21
N TRP A 72 8.79 -13.53 4.20
CA TRP A 72 8.34 -14.44 3.13
C TRP A 72 8.40 -13.78 1.76
N GLN A 73 7.85 -12.57 1.61
CA GLN A 73 7.89 -11.82 0.35
C GLN A 73 9.32 -11.55 -0.12
N LEU A 74 10.22 -11.21 0.80
CA LEU A 74 11.63 -11.02 0.48
C LEU A 74 12.33 -12.35 0.15
N TYR A 75 11.97 -13.46 0.76
CA TYR A 75 12.59 -14.76 0.52
C TYR A 75 12.31 -15.32 -0.87
N VAL A 76 11.05 -15.19 -1.37
CA VAL A 76 10.70 -15.63 -2.73
C VAL A 76 11.47 -14.82 -3.77
N ARG A 77 11.90 -15.46 -4.88
CA ARG A 77 12.74 -14.84 -5.92
C ARG A 77 11.95 -14.35 -7.13
N ARG A 78 10.66 -14.57 -7.16
CA ARG A 78 9.74 -14.17 -8.24
C ARG A 78 8.44 -13.66 -7.63
N TYR A 79 7.61 -13.01 -8.43
CA TYR A 79 6.28 -12.65 -8.01
C TYR A 79 5.46 -13.90 -7.65
N VAL A 80 4.89 -13.89 -6.47
CA VAL A 80 3.94 -14.89 -5.97
C VAL A 80 2.73 -14.13 -5.44
N THR A 81 1.58 -14.30 -6.09
CA THR A 81 0.36 -13.53 -5.82
C THR A 81 0.00 -13.49 -4.33
N TRP A 82 -0.01 -14.64 -3.66
CA TRP A 82 -0.32 -14.73 -2.23
C TRP A 82 0.69 -14.02 -1.33
N ALA A 83 1.99 -14.17 -1.60
CA ALA A 83 3.03 -13.55 -0.79
C ALA A 83 2.98 -12.03 -0.89
N TYR A 84 2.82 -11.50 -2.12
CA TYR A 84 2.72 -10.07 -2.36
C TYR A 84 1.50 -9.45 -1.68
N TRP A 85 0.31 -10.01 -1.90
CA TRP A 85 -0.93 -9.45 -1.35
C TRP A 85 -1.04 -9.64 0.16
N LEU A 86 -0.48 -10.72 0.72
CA LEU A 86 -0.35 -10.86 2.17
C LEU A 86 0.56 -9.77 2.76
N ALA A 87 1.71 -9.49 2.13
CA ALA A 87 2.60 -8.42 2.58
C ALA A 87 1.90 -7.05 2.51
N VAL A 88 1.17 -6.75 1.41
CA VAL A 88 0.37 -5.51 1.29
C VAL A 88 -0.70 -5.44 2.39
N ALA A 89 -1.42 -6.52 2.66
CA ALA A 89 -2.44 -6.58 3.70
C ALA A 89 -1.84 -6.33 5.11
N MET A 90 -0.69 -6.95 5.42
CA MET A 90 -0.02 -6.75 6.72
C MET A 90 0.56 -5.34 6.84
N VAL A 91 1.10 -4.76 5.77
CA VAL A 91 1.50 -3.34 5.74
C VAL A 91 0.29 -2.42 5.96
N ALA A 92 -0.87 -2.76 5.39
CA ALA A 92 -2.09 -1.99 5.59
C ALA A 92 -2.52 -1.98 7.06
N VAL A 93 -2.61 -3.15 7.68
CA VAL A 93 -3.00 -3.29 9.09
C VAL A 93 -1.99 -2.62 10.02
N PHE A 94 -0.71 -2.96 9.91
CA PHE A 94 0.32 -2.42 10.80
C PHE A 94 0.59 -0.93 10.56
N GLY A 95 0.56 -0.46 9.31
CA GLY A 95 0.75 0.95 8.97
C GLY A 95 -0.31 1.84 9.60
N THR A 96 -1.57 1.39 9.65
CA THR A 96 -2.66 2.05 10.38
C THR A 96 -2.41 2.06 11.88
N MET A 97 -2.04 0.90 12.45
CA MET A 97 -1.72 0.81 13.89
C MET A 97 -0.59 1.76 14.27
N ALA A 98 0.48 1.81 13.48
CA ALA A 98 1.63 2.68 13.72
C ALA A 98 1.26 4.17 13.62
N ALA A 99 0.41 4.55 12.66
CA ALA A 99 -0.11 5.91 12.56
C ALA A 99 -0.98 6.26 13.77
N GLY A 100 -1.87 5.36 14.18
CA GLY A 100 -2.76 5.55 15.32
C GLY A 100 -2.03 5.74 16.66
N ILE A 101 -0.87 5.12 16.87
CA ILE A 101 -0.06 5.34 18.07
C ILE A 101 0.32 6.81 18.24
N LEU A 102 0.77 7.47 17.17
CA LEU A 102 1.15 8.88 17.21
C LEU A 102 -0.02 9.79 17.59
N HIS A 103 -1.23 9.48 17.12
CA HIS A 103 -2.41 10.31 17.38
C HIS A 103 -3.04 10.03 18.73
N VAL A 104 -3.35 8.74 18.99
CA VAL A 104 -4.16 8.33 20.15
C VAL A 104 -3.34 8.34 21.43
N TYR A 105 -2.09 7.85 21.39
CA TYR A 105 -1.26 7.68 22.60
C TYR A 105 -0.29 8.84 22.86
N LEU A 106 0.25 9.45 21.81
CA LEU A 106 1.16 10.59 21.95
C LEU A 106 0.46 11.94 21.78
N GLY A 107 -0.85 11.95 21.44
CA GLY A 107 -1.64 13.17 21.29
C GLY A 107 -1.16 14.10 20.16
N VAL A 108 -0.40 13.58 19.19
CA VAL A 108 0.14 14.40 18.10
C VAL A 108 -0.99 14.78 17.14
N PRO A 109 -1.24 16.06 16.85
CA PRO A 109 -2.25 16.48 15.89
C PRO A 109 -2.01 15.88 14.50
N TYR A 110 -3.09 15.51 13.78
CA TYR A 110 -3.03 14.87 12.48
C TYR A 110 -2.18 15.60 11.45
N ILE A 111 -2.18 16.95 11.48
CA ILE A 111 -1.39 17.76 10.56
C ILE A 111 0.12 17.54 10.74
N PHE A 112 0.60 17.45 11.99
CA PHE A 112 2.03 17.20 12.26
C PHE A 112 2.43 15.79 11.86
N SER A 113 1.58 14.79 12.10
CA SER A 113 1.84 13.43 11.66
C SER A 113 1.84 13.31 10.15
N ALA A 114 0.92 13.98 9.45
CA ALA A 114 0.93 14.03 7.99
C ALA A 114 2.23 14.67 7.45
N ILE A 115 2.72 15.74 8.08
CA ILE A 115 4.00 16.36 7.71
C ILE A 115 5.15 15.39 7.96
N ILE A 116 5.22 14.75 9.13
CA ILE A 116 6.30 13.81 9.48
C ILE A 116 6.34 12.65 8.47
N TYR A 117 5.18 12.02 8.19
CA TYR A 117 5.11 10.91 7.25
C TYR A 117 5.36 11.36 5.80
N GLY A 118 4.91 12.57 5.41
CA GLY A 118 5.20 13.15 4.11
C GLY A 118 6.69 13.41 3.91
N VAL A 119 7.38 13.96 4.92
CA VAL A 119 8.84 14.12 4.91
C VAL A 119 9.53 12.76 4.86
N THR A 120 9.09 11.81 5.67
CA THR A 120 9.65 10.44 5.67
C THR A 120 9.55 9.79 4.29
N LEU A 121 8.38 9.85 3.65
CA LEU A 121 8.16 9.32 2.31
C LEU A 121 9.05 10.02 1.28
N THR A 122 9.16 11.35 1.36
CA THR A 122 10.02 12.14 0.48
C THR A 122 11.48 11.71 0.63
N VAL A 123 11.96 11.56 1.86
CA VAL A 123 13.33 11.08 2.13
C VAL A 123 13.55 9.69 1.54
N ILE A 124 12.59 8.76 1.71
CA ILE A 124 12.68 7.41 1.12
C ILE A 124 12.78 7.51 -0.41
N PHE A 125 11.94 8.29 -1.08
CA PHE A 125 12.01 8.46 -2.53
C PHE A 125 13.31 9.10 -3.00
N VAL A 126 13.82 10.11 -2.29
CA VAL A 126 15.11 10.74 -2.60
C VAL A 126 16.24 9.74 -2.47
N LEU A 127 16.32 8.99 -1.37
CA LEU A 127 17.35 7.97 -1.16
C LEU A 127 17.25 6.85 -2.21
N TRP A 128 16.03 6.41 -2.54
CA TRP A 128 15.80 5.43 -3.59
C TRP A 128 16.30 5.95 -4.95
N TYR A 129 15.89 7.16 -5.32
CA TYR A 129 16.33 7.76 -6.59
C TYR A 129 17.83 7.99 -6.67
N LEU A 130 18.45 8.46 -5.58
CA LEU A 130 19.92 8.63 -5.52
C LEU A 130 20.68 7.31 -5.68
N SER A 131 20.13 6.23 -5.08
CA SER A 131 20.71 4.89 -5.13
C SER A 131 20.50 4.20 -6.48
N GLU A 132 19.28 4.22 -7.03
CA GLU A 132 18.85 3.35 -8.13
C GLU A 132 18.52 4.12 -9.42
N LYS A 133 18.51 5.45 -9.39
CA LYS A 133 18.21 6.38 -10.51
C LYS A 133 16.82 6.20 -11.12
N THR A 134 15.94 5.45 -10.48
CA THR A 134 14.56 5.24 -10.91
C THR A 134 13.65 4.94 -9.71
N LEU A 135 12.39 5.34 -9.79
CA LEU A 135 11.33 4.99 -8.86
C LEU A 135 10.29 4.07 -9.52
N SER A 136 10.60 3.50 -10.68
CA SER A 136 9.68 2.64 -11.42
C SER A 136 9.47 1.33 -10.69
N VAL A 137 8.21 0.96 -10.46
CA VAL A 137 7.82 -0.33 -9.87
C VAL A 137 8.12 -1.50 -10.81
N HIS A 138 8.12 -1.25 -12.12
CA HIS A 138 8.49 -2.26 -13.12
C HIS A 138 9.98 -2.62 -13.06
N SER A 139 10.80 -1.80 -12.42
CA SER A 139 12.26 -2.01 -12.31
C SER A 139 12.68 -2.79 -11.07
N ILE A 140 11.74 -3.36 -10.29
CA ILE A 140 12.04 -4.08 -9.02
C ILE A 140 12.55 -5.49 -9.34
N HIS A 141 13.85 -5.56 -9.68
CA HIS A 141 14.59 -6.78 -10.00
C HIS A 141 15.77 -7.03 -9.05
N THR A 142 15.91 -6.24 -7.98
CA THR A 142 16.95 -6.42 -6.95
C THR A 142 16.36 -6.30 -5.56
N ARG A 143 17.00 -6.94 -4.57
CA ARG A 143 16.58 -6.83 -3.17
C ARG A 143 16.59 -5.40 -2.65
N ARG A 144 17.56 -4.59 -3.09
CA ARG A 144 17.68 -3.19 -2.69
C ARG A 144 16.45 -2.38 -3.14
N ARG A 145 16.03 -2.53 -4.40
CA ARG A 145 14.82 -1.88 -4.93
C ARG A 145 13.56 -2.37 -4.22
N GLU A 146 13.49 -3.66 -3.92
CA GLU A 146 12.38 -4.24 -3.17
C GLU A 146 12.28 -3.68 -1.75
N LEU A 147 13.40 -3.48 -1.05
CA LEU A 147 13.41 -2.86 0.27
C LEU A 147 12.95 -1.40 0.23
N PHE A 148 13.43 -0.61 -0.74
CA PHE A 148 12.93 0.77 -0.93
C PHE A 148 11.45 0.79 -1.25
N TYR A 149 10.98 -0.13 -2.09
CA TYR A 149 9.55 -0.26 -2.41
C TYR A 149 8.71 -0.51 -1.16
N TRP A 150 9.06 -1.49 -0.33
CA TRP A 150 8.30 -1.79 0.88
C TRP A 150 8.39 -0.68 1.92
N ALA A 151 9.52 0.00 2.05
CA ALA A 151 9.66 1.18 2.89
C ALA A 151 8.75 2.33 2.41
N ALA A 152 8.71 2.60 1.11
CA ALA A 152 7.80 3.59 0.53
C ALA A 152 6.34 3.19 0.73
N VAL A 153 5.99 1.92 0.49
CA VAL A 153 4.64 1.39 0.72
C VAL A 153 4.20 1.61 2.18
N LEU A 154 5.03 1.26 3.15
CA LEU A 154 4.72 1.45 4.58
C LEU A 154 4.54 2.94 4.92
N ALA A 155 5.42 3.82 4.43
CA ALA A 155 5.31 5.26 4.64
C ALA A 155 4.05 5.85 3.99
N THR A 156 3.64 5.36 2.80
CA THR A 156 2.39 5.79 2.16
C THR A 156 1.16 5.41 2.98
N PHE A 157 1.17 4.27 3.66
CA PHE A 157 0.06 3.88 4.53
C PHE A 157 -0.04 4.79 5.75
N ALA A 158 1.06 5.08 6.42
CA ALA A 158 1.07 5.98 7.57
C ALA A 158 0.64 7.42 7.17
N LEU A 159 1.18 7.94 6.06
CA LEU A 159 0.79 9.25 5.53
C LEU A 159 -0.70 9.31 5.17
N GLY A 160 -1.20 8.28 4.48
CA GLY A 160 -2.58 8.27 4.03
C GLY A 160 -3.60 8.14 5.18
N THR A 161 -3.25 7.43 6.27
CA THR A 161 -4.05 7.41 7.51
C THR A 161 -4.14 8.82 8.08
N ALA A 162 -3.00 9.47 8.31
CA ALA A 162 -2.98 10.82 8.87
C ALA A 162 -3.73 11.84 7.98
N ALA A 163 -3.61 11.74 6.65
CA ALA A 163 -4.30 12.62 5.71
C ALA A 163 -5.82 12.35 5.66
N GLY A 164 -6.24 11.09 5.73
CA GLY A 164 -7.64 10.69 5.79
C GLY A 164 -8.34 11.24 7.04
N ASP A 165 -7.76 10.98 8.21
CA ASP A 165 -8.26 11.46 9.50
C ASP A 165 -8.25 12.98 9.59
N MET A 166 -7.18 13.63 9.10
CA MET A 166 -7.12 15.09 9.02
C MET A 166 -8.29 15.66 8.22
N THR A 167 -8.63 15.05 7.09
CA THR A 167 -9.72 15.51 6.22
C THR A 167 -11.06 15.26 6.85
N ALA A 168 -11.30 14.05 7.36
CA ALA A 168 -12.59 13.65 7.91
C ALA A 168 -12.87 14.35 9.25
N VAL A 169 -11.87 14.42 10.14
CA VAL A 169 -12.03 14.88 11.53
C VAL A 169 -11.61 16.35 11.69
N SER A 170 -10.36 16.71 11.32
CA SER A 170 -9.86 18.07 11.55
C SER A 170 -10.54 19.10 10.66
N PHE A 171 -10.75 18.81 9.37
CA PHE A 171 -11.48 19.68 8.44
C PHE A 171 -13.00 19.47 8.50
N ARG A 172 -13.49 18.52 9.30
CA ARG A 172 -14.91 18.26 9.52
C ARG A 172 -15.71 17.91 8.26
N PHE A 173 -15.07 17.33 7.25
CA PHE A 173 -15.78 16.87 6.05
C PHE A 173 -16.63 15.62 6.33
N GLY A 174 -16.29 14.87 7.37
CA GLY A 174 -16.85 13.55 7.65
C GLY A 174 -16.30 12.48 6.70
N PHE A 175 -16.55 11.23 7.01
CA PHE A 175 -15.93 10.09 6.31
C PHE A 175 -16.43 9.94 4.87
N PHE A 176 -17.75 10.08 4.62
CA PHE A 176 -18.30 9.92 3.27
C PHE A 176 -17.80 10.98 2.29
N ALA A 177 -17.87 12.27 2.67
CA ALA A 177 -17.42 13.34 1.79
C ALA A 177 -15.90 13.29 1.56
N SER A 178 -15.12 12.90 2.57
CA SER A 178 -13.68 12.62 2.42
C SER A 178 -13.43 11.48 1.44
N GLY A 179 -14.21 10.39 1.50
CA GLY A 179 -14.14 9.29 0.55
C GLY A 179 -14.40 9.74 -0.90
N ILE A 180 -15.44 10.56 -1.12
CA ILE A 180 -15.74 11.12 -2.45
C ILE A 180 -14.60 12.05 -2.92
N LEU A 181 -14.08 12.92 -2.05
CA LEU A 181 -12.95 13.78 -2.36
C LEU A 181 -11.74 12.94 -2.82
N PHE A 182 -11.37 11.93 -2.06
CA PHE A 182 -10.23 11.08 -2.41
C PHE A 182 -10.50 10.19 -3.64
N ALA A 183 -11.76 9.82 -3.94
CA ALA A 183 -12.11 9.14 -5.18
C ALA A 183 -11.88 10.04 -6.41
N ILE A 184 -12.25 11.31 -6.31
CA ILE A 184 -12.00 12.29 -7.36
C ILE A 184 -10.48 12.50 -7.53
N VAL A 185 -9.75 12.71 -6.43
CA VAL A 185 -8.29 12.92 -6.46
C VAL A 185 -7.55 11.68 -7.00
N PHE A 186 -8.04 10.48 -6.70
CA PHE A 186 -7.48 9.23 -7.22
C PHE A 186 -7.64 9.11 -8.75
N ALA A 187 -8.71 9.64 -9.33
CA ALA A 187 -8.91 9.61 -10.78
C ALA A 187 -7.98 10.58 -11.54
N ILE A 188 -7.52 11.66 -10.89
CA ILE A 188 -6.71 12.71 -11.52
C ILE A 188 -5.47 12.19 -12.24
N PRO A 189 -4.57 11.39 -11.60
CA PRO A 189 -3.34 10.95 -12.27
C PRO A 189 -3.60 10.05 -13.48
N GLY A 190 -4.65 9.23 -13.46
CA GLY A 190 -5.05 8.42 -14.61
C GLY A 190 -5.52 9.26 -15.80
N VAL A 191 -6.35 10.27 -15.51
CA VAL A 191 -6.80 11.23 -16.52
C VAL A 191 -5.65 12.07 -17.05
N ALA A 192 -4.81 12.59 -16.13
CA ALA A 192 -3.65 13.40 -16.49
C ALA A 192 -2.62 12.62 -17.32
N HIS A 193 -2.39 11.35 -17.02
CA HIS A 193 -1.53 10.49 -17.81
C HIS A 193 -2.08 10.32 -19.25
N ARG A 194 -3.39 10.06 -19.39
CA ARG A 194 -4.03 9.84 -20.70
C ARG A 194 -4.14 11.11 -21.55
N LEU A 195 -4.50 12.24 -20.95
CA LEU A 195 -4.81 13.47 -21.68
C LEU A 195 -3.62 14.41 -21.81
N PHE A 196 -2.72 14.44 -20.85
CA PHE A 196 -1.62 15.41 -20.76
C PHE A 196 -0.22 14.74 -20.77
N GLY A 197 -0.16 13.42 -20.91
CA GLY A 197 1.13 12.71 -20.95
C GLY A 197 1.91 12.76 -19.62
N LEU A 198 1.21 12.83 -18.46
CA LEU A 198 1.86 12.79 -17.16
C LEU A 198 2.77 11.56 -17.06
N ASN A 199 3.97 11.74 -16.52
CA ASN A 199 4.93 10.65 -16.34
C ASN A 199 4.30 9.49 -15.55
N GLU A 200 4.44 8.26 -16.05
CA GLU A 200 3.85 7.04 -15.51
C GLU A 200 4.24 6.80 -14.04
N ILE A 201 5.50 7.03 -13.69
CA ILE A 201 6.01 6.85 -12.32
C ILE A 201 5.32 7.82 -11.36
N VAL A 202 5.16 9.08 -11.76
CA VAL A 202 4.48 10.10 -10.96
C VAL A 202 2.99 9.75 -10.83
N ALA A 203 2.34 9.36 -11.93
CA ALA A 203 0.94 8.96 -11.93
C ALA A 203 0.70 7.76 -11.01
N PHE A 204 1.57 6.75 -11.08
CA PHE A 204 1.50 5.56 -10.22
C PHE A 204 1.60 5.93 -8.74
N TRP A 205 2.67 6.62 -8.33
CA TRP A 205 2.89 6.90 -6.91
C TRP A 205 1.83 7.84 -6.35
N PHE A 206 1.38 8.81 -7.13
CA PHE A 206 0.28 9.69 -6.71
C PHE A 206 -1.00 8.88 -6.47
N ALA A 207 -1.43 8.07 -7.44
CA ALA A 207 -2.60 7.19 -7.28
C ALA A 207 -2.42 6.24 -6.09
N TYR A 208 -1.23 5.63 -5.97
CA TYR A 208 -0.92 4.69 -4.90
C TYR A 208 -1.07 5.30 -3.50
N ILE A 209 -0.56 6.52 -3.30
CA ILE A 209 -0.71 7.26 -2.03
C ILE A 209 -2.18 7.52 -1.74
N ILE A 210 -2.94 7.99 -2.73
CA ILE A 210 -4.35 8.38 -2.55
C ILE A 210 -5.27 7.18 -2.32
N THR A 211 -4.92 5.96 -2.75
CA THR A 211 -5.74 4.78 -2.42
C THR A 211 -5.91 4.59 -0.93
N ARG A 212 -4.94 5.03 -0.11
CA ARG A 212 -4.99 4.79 1.34
C ARG A 212 -6.09 5.62 2.02
N PRO A 213 -6.11 6.97 1.95
CA PRO A 213 -7.20 7.75 2.53
C PRO A 213 -8.55 7.44 1.86
N LEU A 214 -8.57 7.08 0.57
CA LEU A 214 -9.77 6.66 -0.13
C LEU A 214 -10.43 5.43 0.52
N GLY A 215 -9.68 4.34 0.65
CA GLY A 215 -10.21 3.10 1.23
C GLY A 215 -10.56 3.24 2.71
N ALA A 216 -9.73 3.95 3.49
CA ALA A 216 -9.98 4.23 4.89
C ALA A 216 -11.29 4.99 5.09
N SER A 217 -11.48 6.09 4.37
CA SER A 217 -12.69 6.93 4.51
C SER A 217 -13.97 6.14 4.22
N PHE A 218 -13.98 5.27 3.19
CA PHE A 218 -15.15 4.45 2.93
C PHE A 218 -15.33 3.32 3.97
N ALA A 219 -14.25 2.71 4.46
CA ALA A 219 -14.33 1.70 5.51
C ALA A 219 -14.89 2.28 6.81
N ASP A 220 -14.43 3.47 7.20
CA ASP A 220 -14.95 4.18 8.37
C ASP A 220 -16.39 4.60 8.18
N TRP A 221 -16.75 5.17 7.02
CA TRP A 221 -18.14 5.52 6.74
C TRP A 221 -19.07 4.32 6.87
N LEU A 222 -18.69 3.15 6.41
CA LEU A 222 -19.47 1.93 6.57
C LEU A 222 -19.56 1.47 8.04
N ALA A 223 -18.49 1.65 8.81
CA ALA A 223 -18.33 1.05 10.13
C ALA A 223 -18.88 1.90 11.27
N VAL A 224 -18.71 3.25 11.23
CA VAL A 224 -19.05 4.14 12.34
C VAL A 224 -20.55 4.38 12.45
N PRO A 225 -21.05 4.78 13.65
CA PRO A 225 -22.48 5.01 13.86
C PRO A 225 -23.00 6.26 13.13
N PRO A 226 -24.33 6.37 12.94
CA PRO A 226 -24.97 7.52 12.29
C PRO A 226 -24.69 8.86 12.95
N SER A 227 -24.42 8.88 14.26
CA SER A 227 -23.99 10.09 14.98
C SER A 227 -22.67 10.68 14.46
N LEU A 228 -21.85 9.85 13.80
CA LEU A 228 -20.62 10.25 13.13
C LEU A 228 -20.77 10.24 11.58
N GLY A 229 -22.01 10.16 11.10
CA GLY A 229 -22.31 10.18 9.66
C GLY A 229 -22.10 8.84 8.93
N GLY A 230 -22.01 7.72 9.65
CA GLY A 230 -21.78 6.38 9.09
C GLY A 230 -23.02 5.49 9.01
N LEU A 231 -22.83 4.24 8.54
CA LEU A 231 -23.88 3.24 8.37
C LEU A 231 -24.00 2.24 9.53
N ASN A 232 -23.13 2.29 10.53
CA ASN A 232 -23.14 1.46 11.73
C ASN A 232 -23.05 -0.07 11.48
N LEU A 233 -22.34 -0.49 10.44
CA LEU A 233 -22.13 -1.93 10.18
C LEU A 233 -21.09 -2.55 11.12
N GLY A 234 -20.33 -1.73 11.84
CA GLY A 234 -19.31 -2.14 12.79
C GLY A 234 -17.98 -2.52 12.15
N LYS A 235 -16.88 -2.15 12.81
CA LYS A 235 -15.50 -2.34 12.29
C LYS A 235 -15.15 -3.81 12.05
N GLY A 236 -15.58 -4.72 12.96
CA GLY A 236 -15.34 -6.16 12.80
C GLY A 236 -16.04 -6.75 11.58
N THR A 237 -17.31 -6.40 11.35
CA THR A 237 -18.07 -6.88 10.18
C THR A 237 -17.44 -6.42 8.88
N ILE A 238 -17.05 -5.14 8.77
CA ILE A 238 -16.40 -4.57 7.59
C ILE A 238 -15.04 -5.22 7.37
N SER A 239 -14.26 -5.42 8.45
CA SER A 239 -12.98 -6.12 8.37
C SER A 239 -13.15 -7.52 7.74
N VAL A 240 -14.04 -8.35 8.28
CA VAL A 240 -14.27 -9.71 7.78
C VAL A 240 -14.77 -9.70 6.35
N ALA A 241 -15.73 -8.84 5.99
CA ALA A 241 -16.25 -8.75 4.63
C ALA A 241 -15.15 -8.39 3.61
N LEU A 242 -14.30 -7.42 3.94
CA LEU A 242 -13.19 -7.01 3.09
C LEU A 242 -12.10 -8.09 2.97
N TRP A 243 -11.78 -8.81 4.06
CA TRP A 243 -10.89 -9.97 4.01
C TRP A 243 -11.41 -11.06 3.06
N ILE A 244 -12.69 -11.40 3.13
CA ILE A 244 -13.31 -12.38 2.23
C ILE A 244 -13.18 -11.94 0.77
N LEU A 245 -13.50 -10.67 0.47
CA LEU A 245 -13.39 -10.13 -0.89
C LEU A 245 -11.95 -10.16 -1.40
N ILE A 246 -10.98 -9.75 -0.59
CA ILE A 246 -9.56 -9.74 -0.97
C ILE A 246 -9.09 -11.17 -1.24
N ILE A 247 -9.40 -12.11 -0.35
CA ILE A 247 -9.03 -13.53 -0.53
C ILE A 247 -9.63 -14.07 -1.83
N ALA A 248 -10.90 -13.78 -2.14
CA ALA A 248 -11.54 -14.22 -3.37
C ALA A 248 -10.85 -13.64 -4.62
N PHE A 249 -10.54 -12.33 -4.62
CA PHE A 249 -9.82 -11.70 -5.74
C PHE A 249 -8.40 -12.24 -5.89
N VAL A 250 -7.67 -12.42 -4.79
CA VAL A 250 -6.30 -12.96 -4.80
C VAL A 250 -6.29 -14.41 -5.28
N ALA A 251 -7.26 -15.23 -4.84
CA ALA A 251 -7.44 -16.59 -5.33
C ALA A 251 -7.74 -16.60 -6.84
N TYR A 252 -8.63 -15.72 -7.30
CA TYR A 252 -8.92 -15.56 -8.72
C TYR A 252 -7.66 -15.20 -9.52
N LEU A 253 -6.85 -14.25 -9.06
CA LEU A 253 -5.60 -13.88 -9.73
C LEU A 253 -4.58 -15.02 -9.73
N ALA A 254 -4.44 -15.73 -8.60
CA ALA A 254 -3.52 -16.87 -8.49
C ALA A 254 -3.87 -18.01 -9.46
N ILE A 255 -5.16 -18.18 -9.80
CA ILE A 255 -5.63 -19.20 -10.75
C ILE A 255 -5.58 -18.67 -12.19
N SER A 256 -6.01 -17.43 -12.42
CA SER A 256 -6.16 -16.86 -13.77
C SER A 256 -4.87 -16.28 -14.36
N HIS A 257 -3.85 -16.03 -13.52
CA HIS A 257 -2.58 -15.40 -13.88
C HIS A 257 -2.72 -14.08 -14.66
N ARG A 258 -3.81 -13.32 -14.42
CA ARG A 258 -4.08 -12.03 -15.08
C ARG A 258 -3.23 -10.87 -14.53
N ASP A 259 -2.50 -11.11 -13.49
CA ASP A 259 -1.56 -10.20 -12.81
C ASP A 259 -0.09 -10.47 -13.17
N VAL A 260 0.16 -11.38 -14.14
CA VAL A 260 1.49 -11.76 -14.61
C VAL A 260 1.63 -11.45 -16.09
N GLU A 261 2.76 -10.86 -16.48
CA GLU A 261 3.10 -10.59 -17.88
C GLU A 261 3.16 -11.90 -18.69
N ARG A 262 2.40 -11.99 -19.79
CA ARG A 262 2.47 -13.15 -20.68
C ARG A 262 3.75 -13.05 -21.53
N PRO A 263 4.57 -14.12 -21.63
CA PRO A 263 5.72 -14.12 -22.51
C PRO A 263 5.26 -13.86 -23.96
N GLN A 264 5.85 -12.87 -24.62
CA GLN A 264 5.54 -12.51 -26.02
C GLN A 264 5.79 -13.60 -27.06
N SER A 265 6.44 -14.70 -26.67
CA SER A 265 6.75 -15.82 -27.55
C SER A 265 5.54 -16.66 -28.04
N ALA A 266 4.34 -16.46 -27.45
CA ALA A 266 3.15 -17.20 -27.88
C ALA A 266 2.43 -16.59 -29.10
N VAL A 267 2.75 -15.34 -29.47
CA VAL A 267 2.06 -14.66 -30.59
C VAL A 267 2.84 -14.78 -31.91
N ALA A 268 4.15 -15.06 -31.86
CA ALA A 268 4.99 -15.20 -33.04
C ALA A 268 4.87 -16.56 -33.75
N GLY A 269 4.16 -17.53 -33.17
CA GLY A 269 4.00 -18.88 -33.72
C GLY A 269 2.74 -19.11 -34.58
N ALA A 270 1.82 -18.15 -34.67
CA ALA A 270 0.63 -18.24 -35.51
C ALA A 270 0.82 -17.47 -36.83
N GLY A 271 1.87 -17.80 -37.56
CA GLY A 271 2.01 -17.41 -38.98
C GLY A 271 0.97 -18.21 -39.79
N PRO A 272 0.35 -17.61 -40.83
CA PRO A 272 -0.66 -18.30 -41.64
C PRO A 272 0.03 -19.47 -42.37
N GLY A 273 -0.37 -20.68 -41.99
CA GLY A 273 -0.03 -21.87 -42.73
C GLY A 273 -0.56 -21.75 -44.14
N LYS A 274 0.33 -21.93 -45.09
CA LYS A 274 0.03 -22.03 -46.51
C LYS A 274 -0.75 -23.30 -46.79
#